data_5e0454136c473d5323bf9198a9cd72fc
#
_entry.id   5e0454136c473d5323bf9198a9cd72fc
#
_cell.length_a   1.000
_cell.length_b   1.000
_cell.length_c   1.000
_cell.angle_alpha   90.00
_cell.angle_beta   90.00
_cell.angle_gamma   90.00
#
_symmetry.space_group_name_H-M   'P 1'
#
loop_
_entity.id
_entity.type
_entity.pdbx_description
1 polymer ?
#
loop_
_entity_poly.entity_id
_entity_poly.type
_entity_poly.pdbx_seq_one_letter_code
_entity_poly.pdbx_strand_id
1 'polypeptide(L)'
;MDARTEFGQLVQQVTSFVGDRDLDAALAADLNDAFGYGSEMHDSLARLIRAGESEGWLLAREAGGIKFGRPVKPGQEAGHFSVDVVHMADIRGPHHIHVLGEIGVMFPLDGTPAFDGGSDAWYVYPPASDHHPTVSGGAAHILYFLPDGAIEFTGR
;
A
#
# COMPACT_ATOMS: atom_id res chain seq x y z
N MET A 1 16.59 -10.06 13.84
CA MET A 1 16.32 -8.99 12.87
C MET A 1 15.16 -8.15 13.39
N ASP A 2 15.30 -6.84 13.40
CA ASP A 2 14.20 -5.99 13.85
C ASP A 2 13.09 -5.89 12.79
N ALA A 3 11.92 -5.42 13.23
CA ALA A 3 10.73 -5.35 12.37
C ALA A 3 10.94 -4.42 11.17
N ARG A 4 11.61 -3.29 11.37
CA ARG A 4 11.86 -2.34 10.27
C ARG A 4 12.75 -2.95 9.18
N THR A 5 13.79 -3.68 9.57
CA THR A 5 14.69 -4.34 8.62
C THR A 5 13.98 -5.46 7.87
N GLU A 6 13.18 -6.26 8.58
CA GLU A 6 12.38 -7.33 7.96
C GLU A 6 11.37 -6.75 6.96
N PHE A 7 10.70 -5.65 7.32
CA PHE A 7 9.80 -4.93 6.43
C PHE A 7 10.51 -4.52 5.14
N GLY A 8 11.70 -3.94 5.24
CA GLY A 8 12.49 -3.54 4.08
C GLY A 8 12.82 -4.72 3.15
N GLN A 9 13.14 -5.87 3.72
CA GLN A 9 13.42 -7.07 2.94
C GLN A 9 12.18 -7.58 2.20
N LEU A 10 11.00 -7.53 2.83
CA LEU A 10 9.77 -8.00 2.21
C LEU A 10 9.32 -7.07 1.07
N VAL A 11 9.42 -5.75 1.25
CA VAL A 11 9.08 -4.82 0.16
C VAL A 11 10.06 -4.97 -1.02
N GLN A 12 11.32 -5.29 -0.74
CA GLN A 12 12.28 -5.60 -1.80
C GLN A 12 11.88 -6.86 -2.58
N GLN A 13 11.41 -7.89 -1.90
CA GLN A 13 10.90 -9.10 -2.56
C GLN A 13 9.71 -8.79 -3.47
N VAL A 14 8.79 -7.93 -3.02
CA VAL A 14 7.66 -7.53 -3.84
C VAL A 14 8.12 -6.80 -5.10
N THR A 15 8.99 -5.81 -4.97
CA THR A 15 9.46 -5.06 -6.15
C THR A 15 10.30 -5.90 -7.09
N SER A 16 11.05 -6.88 -6.57
CA SER A 16 11.76 -7.85 -7.41
C SER A 16 10.79 -8.74 -8.21
N PHE A 17 9.68 -9.14 -7.60
CA PHE A 17 8.63 -9.89 -8.28
C PHE A 17 7.98 -9.05 -9.40
N VAL A 18 7.72 -7.78 -9.14
CA VAL A 18 7.14 -6.85 -10.12
C VAL A 18 8.10 -6.63 -11.30
N GLY A 19 9.38 -6.43 -11.02
CA GLY A 19 10.38 -6.17 -12.06
C GLY A 19 10.02 -4.98 -12.93
N ASP A 20 10.12 -5.15 -14.24
CA ASP A 20 9.84 -4.10 -15.24
C ASP A 20 8.43 -4.23 -15.85
N ARG A 21 7.55 -4.97 -15.21
CA ARG A 21 6.21 -5.21 -15.75
C ARG A 21 5.39 -3.92 -15.80
N ASP A 22 4.50 -3.86 -16.77
CA ASP A 22 3.48 -2.82 -16.85
C ASP A 22 2.55 -2.91 -15.63
N LEU A 23 2.06 -1.76 -15.19
CA LEU A 23 1.08 -1.69 -14.11
C LEU A 23 -0.32 -1.87 -14.69
N ASP A 24 -0.81 -3.10 -14.63
CA ASP A 24 -2.06 -3.51 -15.26
C ASP A 24 -2.79 -4.60 -14.45
N ALA A 25 -3.94 -5.03 -14.95
CA ALA A 25 -4.76 -6.05 -14.30
C ALA A 25 -4.07 -7.42 -14.23
N ALA A 26 -3.21 -7.74 -15.19
CA ALA A 26 -2.47 -9.01 -15.18
C ALA A 26 -1.47 -9.03 -14.01
N LEU A 27 -0.80 -7.92 -13.75
CA LEU A 27 0.08 -7.81 -12.58
C LEU A 27 -0.70 -7.97 -11.28
N ALA A 28 -1.88 -7.34 -11.18
CA ALA A 28 -2.72 -7.49 -9.99
C ALA A 28 -3.12 -8.95 -9.76
N ALA A 29 -3.50 -9.66 -10.81
CA ALA A 29 -3.85 -11.07 -10.72
C ALA A 29 -2.67 -11.92 -10.23
N ASP A 30 -1.48 -11.68 -10.76
CA ASP A 30 -0.28 -12.41 -10.35
C ASP A 30 0.15 -12.10 -8.92
N LEU A 31 0.01 -10.87 -8.48
CA LEU A 31 0.29 -10.48 -7.09
C LEU A 31 -0.69 -11.17 -6.12
N ASN A 32 -1.97 -11.19 -6.46
CA ASN A 32 -2.97 -11.89 -5.65
C ASN A 32 -2.72 -13.39 -5.61
N ASP A 33 -2.26 -13.97 -6.69
CA ASP A 33 -1.95 -15.40 -6.77
C ASP A 33 -0.72 -15.75 -5.91
N ALA A 34 0.34 -14.94 -5.99
CA ALA A 34 1.59 -15.18 -5.27
C ALA A 34 1.54 -14.74 -3.81
N PHE A 35 0.94 -13.58 -3.52
CA PHE A 35 1.03 -12.88 -2.23
C PHE A 35 -0.34 -12.48 -1.67
N GLY A 36 -1.41 -13.11 -2.08
CA GLY A 36 -2.76 -12.79 -1.64
C GLY A 36 -3.04 -13.15 -0.18
N TYR A 37 -4.29 -13.00 0.24
CA TYR A 37 -4.71 -13.34 1.60
C TYR A 37 -4.32 -14.78 1.95
N GLY A 38 -3.79 -14.95 3.16
CA GLY A 38 -3.36 -16.26 3.66
C GLY A 38 -1.95 -16.66 3.24
N SER A 39 -1.29 -15.91 2.38
CA SER A 39 0.11 -16.18 2.03
C SER A 39 1.04 -15.71 3.16
N GLU A 40 2.23 -16.31 3.22
CA GLU A 40 3.25 -15.91 4.18
C GLU A 40 3.62 -14.44 4.03
N MET A 41 3.76 -13.97 2.78
CA MET A 41 4.08 -12.55 2.50
C MET A 41 3.02 -11.63 3.05
N HIS A 42 1.74 -11.89 2.77
CA HIS A 42 0.64 -11.05 3.23
C HIS A 42 0.56 -11.04 4.77
N ASP A 43 0.65 -12.21 5.39
CA ASP A 43 0.59 -12.34 6.86
C ASP A 43 1.77 -11.63 7.53
N SER A 44 2.97 -11.76 6.98
CA SER A 44 4.17 -11.13 7.52
C SER A 44 4.13 -9.61 7.39
N LEU A 45 3.71 -9.08 6.24
CA LEU A 45 3.53 -7.65 6.06
C LEU A 45 2.48 -7.09 7.01
N ALA A 46 1.34 -7.78 7.16
CA ALA A 46 0.29 -7.35 8.09
C ALA A 46 0.83 -7.21 9.51
N ARG A 47 1.59 -8.21 9.98
CA ARG A 47 2.21 -8.20 11.32
C ARG A 47 3.21 -7.06 11.47
N LEU A 48 4.06 -6.86 10.46
CA LEU A 48 5.10 -5.84 10.52
C LEU A 48 4.54 -4.42 10.48
N ILE A 49 3.45 -4.20 9.74
CA ILE A 49 2.80 -2.88 9.72
C ILE A 49 2.18 -2.58 11.08
N ARG A 50 1.54 -3.57 11.71
CA ARG A 50 1.01 -3.39 13.08
C ARG A 50 2.13 -3.09 14.07
N ALA A 51 3.25 -3.79 13.98
CA ALA A 51 4.41 -3.54 14.83
C ALA A 51 4.96 -2.12 14.59
N GLY A 52 5.07 -1.71 13.35
CA GLY A 52 5.57 -0.39 12.98
C GLY A 52 4.69 0.74 13.48
N GLU A 53 3.38 0.58 13.44
CA GLU A 53 2.43 1.53 13.99
C GLU A 53 2.58 1.63 15.51
N SER A 54 2.65 0.49 16.20
CA SER A 54 2.81 0.42 17.65
C SER A 54 4.15 1.00 18.12
N GLU A 55 5.23 0.72 17.40
CA GLU A 55 6.57 1.17 17.74
C GLU A 55 6.87 2.60 17.28
N GLY A 56 6.03 3.18 16.41
CA GLY A 56 6.13 4.57 15.98
C GLY A 56 7.03 4.84 14.78
N TRP A 57 7.57 3.82 14.11
CA TRP A 57 8.36 4.03 12.89
C TRP A 57 7.49 4.00 11.61
N LEU A 58 6.22 3.61 11.72
CA LEU A 58 5.21 3.74 10.68
C LEU A 58 4.07 4.63 11.17
N LEU A 59 3.35 5.26 10.23
CA LEU A 59 2.07 5.94 10.51
C LEU A 59 2.20 7.04 11.57
N ALA A 60 3.34 7.73 11.59
CA ALA A 60 3.64 8.74 12.59
C ALA A 60 2.95 10.09 12.34
N ARG A 61 2.35 10.28 11.16
CA ARG A 61 1.64 11.50 10.79
C ARG A 61 0.15 11.24 10.69
N GLU A 62 -0.63 12.31 10.89
CA GLU A 62 -2.09 12.23 10.77
C GLU A 62 -2.64 13.51 10.15
N ALA A 63 -3.58 13.35 9.22
CA ALA A 63 -4.32 14.46 8.62
C ALA A 63 -5.70 13.96 8.20
N GLY A 64 -6.74 14.75 8.51
CA GLY A 64 -8.11 14.44 8.07
C GLY A 64 -8.65 13.09 8.54
N GLY A 65 -8.16 12.58 9.68
CA GLY A 65 -8.58 11.29 10.22
C GLY A 65 -7.83 10.09 9.63
N ILE A 66 -6.80 10.32 8.81
CA ILE A 66 -5.99 9.27 8.21
C ILE A 66 -4.58 9.35 8.79
N LYS A 67 -4.08 8.24 9.33
CA LYS A 67 -2.66 8.12 9.69
C LYS A 67 -1.87 7.70 8.46
N PHE A 68 -0.68 8.23 8.29
CA PHE A 68 0.11 7.97 7.09
C PHE A 68 1.62 8.10 7.34
N GLY A 69 2.40 7.55 6.41
CA GLY A 69 3.85 7.68 6.40
C GLY A 69 4.48 7.08 5.16
N ARG A 70 5.69 7.52 4.87
CA ARG A 70 6.51 6.98 3.77
C ARG A 70 7.77 6.35 4.34
N PRO A 71 7.72 5.07 4.76
CA PRO A 71 8.88 4.40 5.34
C PRO A 71 10.03 4.12 4.36
N VAL A 72 9.73 4.08 3.05
CA VAL A 72 10.74 3.81 2.03
C VAL A 72 10.63 4.85 0.93
N LYS A 73 11.74 5.53 0.66
CA LYS A 73 11.85 6.52 -0.42
C LYS A 73 12.38 5.85 -1.69
N PRO A 74 12.13 6.44 -2.88
CA PRO A 74 12.75 5.94 -4.11
C PRO A 74 14.27 5.87 -3.97
N GLY A 75 14.86 4.78 -4.45
CA GLY A 75 16.30 4.54 -4.36
C GLY A 75 16.73 3.75 -3.12
N GLN A 76 15.80 3.42 -2.24
CA GLN A 76 16.07 2.57 -1.07
C GLN A 76 15.68 1.10 -1.35
N GLU A 77 15.11 0.39 -0.35
CA GLU A 77 14.88 -1.05 -0.44
C GLU A 77 13.92 -1.46 -1.57
N ALA A 78 13.03 -0.58 -1.98
CA ALA A 78 12.02 -0.86 -3.02
C ALA A 78 12.44 -0.38 -4.43
N GLY A 79 13.73 -0.17 -4.67
CA GLY A 79 14.24 0.30 -5.96
C GLY A 79 13.72 1.68 -6.29
N HIS A 80 13.17 1.89 -7.49
CA HIS A 80 12.64 3.20 -7.87
C HIS A 80 11.26 3.51 -7.27
N PHE A 81 10.64 2.54 -6.60
CA PHE A 81 9.35 2.76 -5.93
C PHE A 81 9.54 3.42 -4.57
N SER A 82 8.63 4.31 -4.19
CA SER A 82 8.40 4.60 -2.78
C SER A 82 7.46 3.56 -2.20
N VAL A 83 7.49 3.42 -0.87
CA VAL A 83 6.51 2.64 -0.13
C VAL A 83 5.82 3.57 0.84
N ASP A 84 4.50 3.64 0.75
CA ASP A 84 3.65 4.45 1.60
C ASP A 84 2.67 3.55 2.32
N VAL A 85 2.28 3.93 3.54
CA VAL A 85 1.31 3.19 4.33
C VAL A 85 0.29 4.17 4.90
N VAL A 86 -0.99 3.79 4.88
CA VAL A 86 -2.06 4.55 5.51
C VAL A 86 -2.91 3.64 6.40
N HIS A 87 -3.49 4.22 7.44
CA HIS A 87 -4.48 3.58 8.31
C HIS A 87 -5.79 4.32 8.13
N MET A 88 -6.78 3.63 7.57
CA MET A 88 -8.07 4.23 7.23
C MET A 88 -9.22 3.42 7.82
N ALA A 89 -10.22 4.10 8.37
CA ALA A 89 -11.41 3.48 8.96
C ALA A 89 -12.67 4.22 8.49
N ASP A 90 -13.45 3.58 7.61
CA ASP A 90 -14.69 4.14 7.06
C ASP A 90 -14.52 5.60 6.64
N ILE A 91 -13.57 5.86 5.75
CA ILE A 91 -13.20 7.21 5.38
C ILE A 91 -12.85 7.31 3.90
N ARG A 92 -13.16 8.48 3.32
CA ARG A 92 -12.78 8.87 1.97
C ARG A 92 -11.61 9.84 2.07
N GLY A 93 -10.48 9.48 1.44
CA GLY A 93 -9.30 10.31 1.42
C GLY A 93 -9.32 11.40 0.33
N PRO A 94 -8.30 12.26 0.31
CA PRO A 94 -8.22 13.35 -0.65
C PRO A 94 -8.00 12.82 -2.07
N HIS A 95 -8.58 13.51 -3.06
CA HIS A 95 -8.42 13.16 -4.46
C HIS A 95 -6.97 13.34 -4.90
N HIS A 96 -6.44 12.36 -5.63
CA HIS A 96 -5.10 12.44 -6.19
C HIS A 96 -5.00 11.67 -7.52
N ILE A 97 -3.94 12.00 -8.26
CA ILE A 97 -3.60 11.37 -9.53
C ILE A 97 -2.35 10.53 -9.32
N HIS A 98 -2.39 9.28 -9.77
CA HIS A 98 -1.22 8.40 -9.85
C HIS A 98 -0.55 8.59 -11.20
N VAL A 99 0.35 9.56 -11.27
CA VAL A 99 0.99 9.97 -12.53
C VAL A 99 1.65 8.78 -13.24
N LEU A 100 2.32 7.92 -12.48
CA LEU A 100 3.03 6.73 -13.01
C LEU A 100 2.36 5.43 -12.59
N GLY A 101 1.17 5.48 -12.01
CA GLY A 101 0.45 4.32 -11.52
C GLY A 101 0.70 4.01 -10.06
N GLU A 102 0.06 2.95 -9.57
CA GLU A 102 0.16 2.52 -8.18
C GLU A 102 -0.02 1.00 -8.08
N ILE A 103 0.74 0.39 -7.19
CA ILE A 103 0.52 -0.99 -6.74
C ILE A 103 0.19 -0.92 -5.26
N GLY A 104 -0.96 -1.48 -4.86
CA GLY A 104 -1.36 -1.43 -3.46
C GLY A 104 -1.84 -2.76 -2.92
N VAL A 105 -1.86 -2.87 -1.61
CA VAL A 105 -2.32 -4.07 -0.91
C VAL A 105 -3.03 -3.68 0.38
N MET A 106 -4.17 -4.34 0.63
CA MET A 106 -5.01 -4.11 1.80
C MET A 106 -4.77 -5.16 2.88
N PHE A 107 -4.68 -4.69 4.11
CA PHE A 107 -4.61 -5.54 5.31
C PHE A 107 -5.77 -5.19 6.22
N PRO A 108 -6.85 -5.99 6.23
CA PRO A 108 -8.02 -5.73 7.08
C PRO A 108 -7.66 -5.72 8.57
N LEU A 109 -8.20 -4.76 9.30
CA LEU A 109 -8.00 -4.62 10.75
C LEU A 109 -9.25 -4.90 11.55
N ASP A 110 -10.40 -4.40 11.07
CA ASP A 110 -11.68 -4.52 11.75
C ASP A 110 -12.81 -4.50 10.74
N GLY A 111 -13.88 -5.24 11.01
CA GLY A 111 -15.02 -5.33 10.12
C GLY A 111 -14.71 -6.12 8.85
N THR A 112 -15.37 -5.73 7.76
CA THR A 112 -15.19 -6.33 6.44
C THR A 112 -14.85 -5.21 5.45
N PRO A 113 -13.65 -4.64 5.54
CA PRO A 113 -13.33 -3.45 4.74
C PRO A 113 -13.22 -3.76 3.26
N ALA A 114 -13.63 -2.77 2.46
CA ALA A 114 -13.36 -2.72 1.03
C ALA A 114 -12.53 -1.46 0.74
N PHE A 115 -11.62 -1.53 -0.23
CA PHE A 115 -10.86 -0.39 -0.70
C PHE A 115 -11.35 -0.04 -2.11
N ASP A 116 -11.82 1.19 -2.29
CA ASP A 116 -12.44 1.66 -3.54
C ASP A 116 -13.51 0.69 -4.06
N GLY A 117 -14.25 0.06 -3.13
CA GLY A 117 -15.28 -0.91 -3.43
C GLY A 117 -14.79 -2.32 -3.71
N GLY A 118 -13.49 -2.56 -3.70
CA GLY A 118 -12.90 -3.89 -3.94
C GLY A 118 -12.47 -4.60 -2.67
N SER A 119 -12.49 -5.93 -2.70
CA SER A 119 -12.11 -6.76 -1.55
C SER A 119 -10.86 -7.60 -1.77
N ASP A 120 -10.25 -7.54 -2.96
CA ASP A 120 -9.00 -8.24 -3.23
C ASP A 120 -7.86 -7.68 -2.36
N ALA A 121 -6.86 -8.51 -2.08
CA ALA A 121 -5.69 -8.05 -1.32
C ALA A 121 -4.92 -7.02 -2.14
N TRP A 122 -4.49 -7.39 -3.34
CA TRP A 122 -3.68 -6.52 -4.21
C TRP A 122 -4.53 -5.87 -5.28
N TYR A 123 -4.21 -4.61 -5.59
CA TYR A 123 -4.78 -3.88 -6.71
C TYR A 123 -3.65 -3.16 -7.46
N VAL A 124 -3.88 -2.86 -8.73
CA VAL A 124 -2.95 -2.10 -9.56
C VAL A 124 -3.72 -1.05 -10.32
N TYR A 125 -3.30 0.20 -10.20
CA TYR A 125 -3.87 1.31 -10.95
C TYR A 125 -2.88 1.77 -12.02
N PRO A 126 -3.34 1.93 -13.27
CA PRO A 126 -2.45 2.30 -14.36
C PRO A 126 -1.98 3.77 -14.25
N PRO A 127 -0.91 4.14 -15.00
CA PRO A 127 -0.48 5.53 -15.08
C PRO A 127 -1.61 6.48 -15.45
N ALA A 128 -1.59 7.67 -14.86
CA ALA A 128 -2.56 8.76 -15.05
C ALA A 128 -3.96 8.44 -14.48
N SER A 129 -4.12 7.37 -13.72
CA SER A 129 -5.39 7.10 -13.02
C SER A 129 -5.56 8.06 -11.85
N ASP A 130 -6.81 8.29 -11.47
CA ASP A 130 -7.15 9.17 -10.35
C ASP A 130 -8.25 8.55 -9.50
N HIS A 131 -8.29 8.93 -8.23
CA HIS A 131 -9.35 8.46 -7.33
C HIS A 131 -9.40 9.30 -6.04
N HIS A 132 -10.48 9.10 -5.28
CA HIS A 132 -10.53 9.39 -3.85
C HIS A 132 -10.34 8.05 -3.13
N PRO A 133 -9.18 7.77 -2.52
CA PRO A 133 -8.98 6.49 -1.85
C PRO A 133 -9.99 6.35 -0.71
N THR A 134 -10.74 5.25 -0.70
CA THR A 134 -11.87 5.09 0.22
C THR A 134 -11.85 3.71 0.84
N VAL A 135 -11.82 3.66 2.16
CA VAL A 135 -12.06 2.42 2.91
C VAL A 135 -13.47 2.48 3.48
N SER A 136 -14.27 1.46 3.20
CA SER A 136 -15.64 1.33 3.67
C SER A 136 -15.87 -0.04 4.32
N GLY A 137 -16.79 -0.11 5.27
CA GLY A 137 -17.17 -1.37 5.92
C GLY A 137 -16.24 -1.83 7.03
N GLY A 138 -15.33 -0.99 7.49
CA GLY A 138 -14.40 -1.31 8.55
C GLY A 138 -13.12 -0.50 8.49
N ALA A 139 -12.05 -1.07 9.02
CA ALA A 139 -10.73 -0.44 9.08
C ALA A 139 -9.68 -1.31 8.40
N ALA A 140 -8.69 -0.67 7.79
CA ALA A 140 -7.60 -1.38 7.13
C ALA A 140 -6.31 -0.55 7.12
N HIS A 141 -5.19 -1.25 7.08
CA HIS A 141 -3.94 -0.68 6.58
C HIS A 141 -3.89 -0.88 5.07
N ILE A 142 -3.45 0.15 4.35
CA ILE A 142 -3.15 0.05 2.92
C ILE A 142 -1.68 0.38 2.75
N LEU A 143 -0.94 -0.53 2.12
CA LEU A 143 0.45 -0.31 1.71
C LEU A 143 0.46 -0.12 0.22
N TYR A 144 1.14 0.91 -0.27
CA TYR A 144 1.19 1.13 -1.71
C TYR A 144 2.58 1.56 -2.19
N PHE A 145 2.88 1.14 -3.40
CA PHE A 145 4.14 1.39 -4.09
C PHE A 145 3.88 2.39 -5.20
N LEU A 146 4.65 3.47 -5.21
CA LEU A 146 4.54 4.50 -6.25
C LEU A 146 5.84 4.58 -7.04
N PRO A 147 5.82 4.37 -8.37
CA PRO A 147 7.01 4.58 -9.19
C PRO A 147 7.51 6.02 -9.02
N ASP A 148 8.79 6.17 -8.70
CA ASP A 148 9.46 7.44 -8.41
C ASP A 148 8.78 8.27 -7.30
N GLY A 149 7.92 7.65 -6.50
CA GLY A 149 7.15 8.35 -5.48
C GLY A 149 6.10 9.30 -6.04
N ALA A 150 5.72 9.15 -7.31
CA ALA A 150 4.90 10.12 -8.02
C ALA A 150 3.43 10.06 -7.59
N ILE A 151 2.95 11.17 -7.05
CA ILE A 151 1.54 11.36 -6.67
C ILE A 151 1.24 12.86 -6.75
N GLU A 152 0.03 13.20 -7.23
CA GLU A 152 -0.38 14.59 -7.36
C GLU A 152 -1.74 14.79 -6.69
N PHE A 153 -1.76 15.55 -5.60
CA PHE A 153 -3.00 15.91 -4.92
C PHE A 153 -3.65 17.09 -5.63
N THR A 154 -4.94 16.98 -5.92
CA THR A 154 -5.65 17.94 -6.76
C THR A 154 -6.50 18.95 -5.99
N GLY A 155 -6.80 18.68 -4.72
CA GLY A 155 -7.68 19.52 -3.92
C GLY A 155 -9.18 19.32 -4.21
N ARG A 156 -9.53 18.31 -5.01
CA ARG A 156 -10.94 18.00 -5.30
C ARG A 156 -11.58 17.13 -4.23
#